data_08ef02fceda9cc98dbaf1c946072c5a5
#
_entry.id   08ef02fceda9cc98dbaf1c946072c5a5
#
_cell.length_a   1.000
_cell.length_b   1.000
_cell.length_c   1.000
_cell.angle_alpha   90.00
_cell.angle_beta   90.00
_cell.angle_gamma   90.00
#
_symmetry.space_group_name_H-M   'P 1'
#
loop_
_entity.id
_entity.type
_entity.pdbx_description
1 polymer ?
#
loop_
_entity_poly.entity_id
_entity_poly.type
_entity_poly.pdbx_seq_one_letter_code
_entity_poly.pdbx_strand_id
1 'polypeptide(L)'
;MHSDDRSDHSIPDDDHRALINRLDLAHFQDEAPAMVFWHPRGWVLYQLLERAARDHVRAGGYREVRTPQLIRRPVWESSGHWGKFEHAMFALGDGASESALKP
;
A
#
# COMPACT_ATOMS: atom_id res chain seq x y z
N MET A 1 24.44 30.72 21.38
CA MET A 1 23.40 31.23 20.45
C MET A 1 23.25 30.20 19.37
N HIS A 2 22.42 29.14 19.62
CA HIS A 2 22.05 28.15 18.62
C HIS A 2 20.79 28.65 17.92
N SER A 3 20.95 29.09 16.68
CA SER A 3 19.82 29.27 15.77
C SER A 3 19.30 27.90 15.41
N ASP A 4 18.19 27.52 16.02
CA ASP A 4 17.40 26.37 15.68
C ASP A 4 16.74 26.67 14.32
N ASP A 5 17.48 26.38 13.26
CA ASP A 5 16.96 26.38 11.89
C ASP A 5 16.07 25.12 11.71
N ARG A 6 14.90 25.17 12.38
CA ARG A 6 13.79 24.31 12.00
C ARG A 6 13.29 24.85 10.66
N SER A 7 13.89 24.34 9.59
CA SER A 7 13.30 24.48 8.27
C SER A 7 11.85 24.04 8.36
N ASP A 8 10.95 24.99 8.32
CA ASP A 8 9.51 24.79 8.22
C ASP A 8 9.26 24.02 6.92
N HIS A 9 9.27 22.68 7.01
CA HIS A 9 8.89 21.81 5.92
C HIS A 9 7.36 21.75 5.87
N SER A 10 6.74 22.91 5.65
CA SER A 10 5.30 22.99 5.39
C SER A 10 5.00 22.15 4.14
N ILE A 11 4.03 21.23 4.27
CA ILE A 11 3.57 20.40 3.17
C ILE A 11 2.92 21.31 2.12
N PRO A 12 3.34 21.26 0.84
CA PRO A 12 2.68 22.03 -0.22
C PRO A 12 1.18 21.74 -0.31
N ASP A 13 0.39 22.76 -0.68
CA ASP A 13 -1.08 22.63 -0.75
C ASP A 13 -1.57 21.61 -1.79
N ASP A 14 -0.75 21.29 -2.78
CA ASP A 14 -1.01 20.30 -3.82
C ASP A 14 -0.46 18.90 -3.49
N ASP A 15 0.22 18.74 -2.36
CA ASP A 15 0.66 17.42 -1.89
C ASP A 15 -0.55 16.55 -1.54
N HIS A 16 -0.46 15.25 -1.86
CA HIS A 16 -1.54 14.30 -1.58
C HIS A 16 -1.96 14.28 -0.10
N ARG A 17 -1.03 14.49 0.83
CA ARG A 17 -1.35 14.52 2.27
C ARG A 17 -2.22 15.71 2.64
N ALA A 18 -1.96 16.88 2.05
CA ALA A 18 -2.79 18.07 2.22
C ALA A 18 -4.16 17.90 1.56
N LEU A 19 -4.19 17.33 0.35
CA LEU A 19 -5.44 17.07 -0.38
C LEU A 19 -6.34 16.06 0.32
N ILE A 20 -5.78 15.00 0.88
CA ILE A 20 -6.53 13.99 1.65
C ILE A 20 -7.30 14.64 2.79
N ASN A 21 -6.66 15.52 3.55
CA ASN A 21 -7.29 16.21 4.67
C ASN A 21 -8.31 17.26 4.20
N ARG A 22 -7.92 18.10 3.26
CA ARG A 22 -8.77 19.20 2.78
C ARG A 22 -10.06 18.71 2.10
N LEU A 23 -9.98 17.61 1.37
CA LEU A 23 -11.10 17.04 0.63
C LEU A 23 -11.85 15.94 1.39
N ASP A 24 -11.48 15.66 2.63
CA ASP A 24 -12.10 14.64 3.47
C ASP A 24 -12.13 13.25 2.79
N LEU A 25 -10.96 12.81 2.31
CA LEU A 25 -10.86 11.56 1.56
C LEU A 25 -10.53 10.35 2.41
N ALA A 26 -9.66 10.53 3.40
CA ALA A 26 -9.12 9.44 4.20
C ALA A 26 -8.40 9.95 5.45
N HIS A 27 -8.05 9.06 6.36
CA HIS A 27 -7.14 9.35 7.46
C HIS A 27 -6.25 8.14 7.78
N PHE A 28 -5.22 8.39 8.60
CA PHE A 28 -4.36 7.37 9.18
C PHE A 28 -4.51 7.40 10.69
N GLN A 29 -4.35 6.26 11.33
CA GLN A 29 -4.37 6.16 12.79
C GLN A 29 -3.44 5.04 13.28
N ASP A 30 -3.04 5.12 14.55
CA ASP A 30 -1.99 4.27 15.13
C ASP A 30 -2.36 2.78 15.20
N GLU A 31 -3.64 2.46 15.28
CA GLU A 31 -4.13 1.06 15.34
C GLU A 31 -3.86 0.28 14.05
N ALA A 32 -3.63 0.99 12.94
CA ALA A 32 -3.29 0.38 11.66
C ALA A 32 -2.19 1.20 10.96
N PRO A 33 -0.94 1.09 11.42
CA PRO A 33 0.14 1.90 10.89
C PRO A 33 0.34 1.67 9.39
N ALA A 34 0.49 2.77 8.66
CA ALA A 34 0.64 2.82 7.21
C ALA A 34 -0.56 2.28 6.39
N MET A 35 -1.67 1.98 7.03
CA MET A 35 -2.91 1.58 6.37
C MET A 35 -3.90 2.74 6.32
N VAL A 36 -4.64 2.85 5.23
CA VAL A 36 -5.54 3.97 4.95
C VAL A 36 -6.96 3.64 5.41
N PHE A 37 -7.54 4.54 6.19
CA PHE A 37 -8.97 4.52 6.52
C PHE A 37 -9.71 5.44 5.55
N TRP A 38 -10.36 4.85 4.57
CA TRP A 38 -11.06 5.58 3.51
C TRP A 38 -12.39 6.15 4.00
N HIS A 39 -12.57 7.45 3.81
CA HIS A 39 -13.86 8.10 4.00
C HIS A 39 -14.75 7.89 2.77
N PRO A 40 -16.06 8.13 2.85
CA PRO A 40 -16.95 7.86 1.73
C PRO A 40 -16.53 8.52 0.40
N ARG A 41 -16.07 9.76 0.44
CA ARG A 41 -15.57 10.46 -0.75
C ARG A 41 -14.31 9.85 -1.32
N GLY A 42 -13.37 9.50 -0.46
CA GLY A 42 -12.12 8.85 -0.87
C GLY A 42 -12.35 7.45 -1.42
N TRP A 43 -13.28 6.71 -0.83
CA TRP A 43 -13.64 5.38 -1.31
C TRP A 43 -14.26 5.40 -2.71
N VAL A 44 -15.13 6.36 -3.00
CA VAL A 44 -15.68 6.56 -4.35
C VAL A 44 -14.55 6.82 -5.36
N LEU A 45 -13.61 7.70 -5.01
CA LEU A 45 -12.46 7.99 -5.87
C LEU A 45 -11.59 6.75 -6.10
N TYR A 46 -11.32 5.99 -5.06
CA TYR A 46 -10.58 4.73 -5.14
C TYR A 46 -11.25 3.74 -6.11
N GLN A 47 -12.55 3.53 -5.97
CA GLN A 47 -13.32 2.63 -6.84
C GLN A 47 -13.33 3.08 -8.30
N LEU A 48 -13.40 4.38 -8.56
CA LEU A 48 -13.33 4.93 -9.92
C LEU A 48 -11.97 4.66 -10.57
N LEU A 49 -10.89 4.86 -9.83
CA LEU A 49 -9.53 4.57 -10.31
C LEU A 49 -9.33 3.07 -10.55
N GLU A 50 -9.81 2.23 -9.64
CA GLU A 50 -9.74 0.77 -9.78
C GLU A 50 -10.51 0.30 -11.02
N ARG A 51 -11.70 0.84 -11.27
CA ARG A 51 -12.49 0.53 -12.47
C ARG A 51 -11.77 0.96 -13.74
N ALA A 52 -11.23 2.17 -13.77
CA ALA A 52 -10.48 2.68 -14.91
C ALA A 52 -9.25 1.80 -15.22
N ALA A 53 -8.52 1.37 -14.20
CA ALA A 53 -7.39 0.47 -14.33
C ALA A 53 -7.81 -0.91 -14.90
N ARG A 54 -8.90 -1.49 -14.38
CA ARG A 54 -9.45 -2.75 -14.91
C ARG A 54 -9.87 -2.65 -16.36
N ASP A 55 -10.58 -1.59 -16.73
CA ASP A 55 -11.04 -1.39 -18.11
C ASP A 55 -9.86 -1.26 -19.06
N HIS A 56 -8.83 -0.54 -18.65
CA HIS A 56 -7.61 -0.37 -19.44
C HIS A 56 -6.87 -1.71 -19.66
N VAL A 57 -6.71 -2.49 -18.61
CA VAL A 57 -6.03 -3.79 -18.66
C VAL A 57 -6.83 -4.79 -19.50
N ARG A 58 -8.15 -4.83 -19.37
CA ARG A 58 -9.03 -5.67 -20.19
C ARG A 58 -8.97 -5.31 -21.67
N ALA A 59 -8.96 -4.03 -21.98
CA ALA A 59 -8.81 -3.55 -23.37
C ALA A 59 -7.49 -4.01 -23.99
N GLY A 60 -6.44 -4.21 -23.19
CA GLY A 60 -5.15 -4.78 -23.61
C GLY A 60 -5.14 -6.31 -23.73
N GLY A 61 -6.27 -6.98 -23.50
CA GLY A 61 -6.37 -8.44 -23.61
C GLY A 61 -5.95 -9.22 -22.35
N TYR A 62 -5.67 -8.55 -21.25
CA TYR A 62 -5.32 -9.20 -19.98
C TYR A 62 -6.54 -9.74 -19.27
N ARG A 63 -6.36 -10.84 -18.56
CA ARG A 63 -7.39 -11.44 -17.70
C ARG A 63 -7.05 -11.23 -16.25
N GLU A 64 -8.03 -10.78 -15.47
CA GLU A 64 -7.89 -10.63 -14.03
C GLU A 64 -7.90 -12.00 -13.36
N VAL A 65 -6.95 -12.19 -12.44
CA VAL A 65 -6.91 -13.33 -11.53
C VAL A 65 -6.87 -12.85 -10.10
N ARG A 66 -7.33 -13.67 -9.19
CA ARG A 66 -7.23 -13.40 -7.76
C ARG A 66 -6.55 -14.56 -7.08
N THR A 67 -5.41 -14.30 -6.48
CA THR A 67 -4.60 -15.30 -5.80
C THR A 67 -4.62 -15.06 -4.28
N PRO A 68 -4.30 -16.07 -3.46
CA PRO A 68 -4.24 -15.90 -2.02
C PRO A 68 -3.27 -14.80 -1.59
N GLN A 69 -3.61 -14.09 -0.53
CA GLN A 69 -2.74 -13.04 0.04
C GLN A 69 -1.59 -13.63 0.86
N LEU A 70 -1.83 -14.75 1.55
CA LEU A 70 -0.86 -15.44 2.38
C LEU A 70 -0.34 -16.66 1.63
N ILE A 71 0.97 -16.73 1.42
CA ILE A 71 1.63 -17.78 0.65
C ILE A 71 2.81 -18.32 1.47
N ARG A 72 3.00 -19.63 1.45
CA ARG A 72 4.09 -20.31 2.17
C ARG A 72 5.45 -19.93 1.60
N ARG A 73 6.45 -19.91 2.48
CA ARG A 73 7.85 -19.56 2.19
C ARG A 73 8.45 -20.25 0.95
N PRO A 74 8.26 -21.57 0.69
CA PRO A 74 8.86 -22.20 -0.49
C PRO A 74 8.52 -21.54 -1.83
N VAL A 75 7.31 -21.01 -1.97
CA VAL A 75 6.89 -20.28 -3.19
C VAL A 75 7.64 -18.96 -3.32
N TRP A 76 7.82 -18.24 -2.21
CA TRP A 76 8.57 -16.99 -2.18
C TRP A 76 10.06 -17.20 -2.45
N GLU A 77 10.65 -18.27 -1.96
CA GLU A 77 12.03 -18.64 -2.24
C GLU A 77 12.22 -18.98 -3.72
N SER A 78 11.34 -19.80 -4.28
CA SER A 78 11.37 -20.20 -5.69
C SER A 78 11.26 -19.03 -6.65
N SER A 79 10.47 -18.01 -6.31
CA SER A 79 10.32 -16.79 -7.12
C SER A 79 11.44 -15.77 -6.93
N GLY A 80 12.34 -15.97 -5.95
CA GLY A 80 13.40 -15.04 -5.59
C GLY A 80 12.96 -13.87 -4.70
N HIS A 81 11.69 -13.76 -4.35
CA HIS A 81 11.17 -12.68 -3.51
C HIS A 81 11.69 -12.75 -2.07
N TRP A 82 11.85 -13.95 -1.53
CA TRP A 82 12.28 -14.12 -0.13
C TRP A 82 13.65 -13.49 0.13
N GLY A 83 14.66 -13.84 -0.63
CA GLY A 83 16.01 -13.30 -0.45
C GLY A 83 16.16 -11.83 -0.82
N LYS A 84 15.34 -11.33 -1.73
CA LYS A 84 15.43 -9.97 -2.28
C LYS A 84 14.56 -8.95 -1.55
N PHE A 85 13.39 -9.38 -1.07
CA PHE A 85 12.38 -8.52 -0.46
C PHE A 85 12.00 -8.92 0.98
N GLU A 86 12.80 -9.74 1.64
CA GLU A 86 12.54 -10.23 2.99
C GLU A 86 12.20 -9.10 3.97
N HIS A 87 12.87 -7.95 3.87
CA HIS A 87 12.64 -6.80 4.74
C HIS A 87 11.31 -6.09 4.50
N ALA A 88 10.71 -6.26 3.31
CA ALA A 88 9.45 -5.65 2.92
C ALA A 88 8.26 -6.60 3.06
N MET A 89 8.48 -7.85 3.47
CA MET A 89 7.44 -8.86 3.59
C MET A 89 7.02 -9.05 5.06
N PHE A 90 5.73 -9.21 5.28
CA PHE A 90 5.17 -9.57 6.59
C PHE A 90 5.20 -11.10 6.73
N ALA A 91 6.22 -11.61 7.40
CA ALA A 91 6.36 -13.04 7.67
C ALA A 91 5.54 -13.47 8.90
N LEU A 92 4.89 -14.63 8.81
CA LEU A 92 4.10 -15.24 9.86
C LEU A 92 4.55 -16.68 10.10
N GLY A 93 4.69 -17.06 11.37
CA GLY A 93 5.20 -18.38 11.74
C GLY A 93 6.72 -18.45 11.74
N ASP A 94 7.23 -19.67 11.78
CA ASP A 94 8.67 -19.94 11.80
C ASP A 94 9.04 -21.19 10.99
N GLY A 95 10.30 -21.28 10.58
CA GLY A 95 10.87 -22.43 9.89
C GLY A 95 10.11 -22.83 8.62
N ALA A 96 9.84 -24.13 8.46
CA ALA A 96 9.20 -24.67 7.27
C ALA A 96 7.70 -24.30 7.14
N SER A 97 7.07 -23.89 8.24
CA SER A 97 5.66 -23.45 8.25
C SER A 97 5.53 -21.93 8.03
N GLU A 98 6.64 -21.22 7.89
CA GLU A 98 6.64 -19.78 7.69
C GLU A 98 5.92 -19.41 6.39
N SER A 99 5.09 -18.39 6.50
CA SER A 99 4.33 -17.83 5.39
C SER A 99 4.51 -16.31 5.39
N ALA A 100 4.27 -15.69 4.26
CA ALA A 100 4.31 -14.25 4.19
C ALA A 100 3.13 -13.69 3.39
N LEU A 101 2.69 -12.50 3.79
CA LEU A 101 1.71 -11.73 3.03
C LEU A 101 2.36 -11.18 1.76
N LYS A 102 1.59 -11.07 0.69
CA LYS A 102 2.00 -10.37 -0.52
C LYS A 102 2.37 -8.93 -0.18
N PRO A 103 3.47 -8.47 -0.69
CA PRO A 103 3.85 -7.06 -0.57
C PRO A 103 2.89 -6.14 -1.30
#